data_af7f4e2722c1fe759cb70b4a9ddef381
#
_entry.id   af7f4e2722c1fe759cb70b4a9ddef381
#
_cell.length_a   1.000
_cell.length_b   1.000
_cell.length_c   1.000
_cell.angle_alpha   90.00
_cell.angle_beta   90.00
_cell.angle_gamma   90.00
#
_symmetry.space_group_name_H-M   'P 1'
#
loop_
_entity.id
_entity.type
_entity.pdbx_description
1 polymer ?
#
loop_
_entity_poly.entity_id
_entity_poly.type
_entity_poly.pdbx_seq_one_letter_code
_entity_poly.pdbx_strand_id
1 'polypeptide(L)'
;MSANRPAAVVVLAAGEGTRMKSATPKVLHELCGRSLVGHVLAAARELEPENLVVVVGHAREKVTEHLAATDSGVRTAVQAEQNGTGHAVRMGLEELGGQVDGTVVVVCGDTPLLSGRTLRELAATHSADGNAVTVLTAEVPDATGYGRIVRDGASGAVTAIVEHKDASESQRAIREINSGVFAFDGQLLADALGKVRTDNSQGEEYLTDVLGILREAGHRVGASVAGDHREIAGINNRVQLAEARRILNDRLLTEAMLAGVTVVDPATTWVDVTVTFEQDAIVHPGTQLQGATHLGEGAEVGPNSRLTDTTVGAGARVDTTVANGAEVGPQASVGPFAYLRPGTRLGPKAKVGTYVETKNSTIGEGTKVPHLSYVGDATIGEYSNIGAASVFVNYDGKDKHHTTVGSHCRTGSDNMFVAPVTVGDGAYTAAGSVITKDVPPGSLAVARGQQRNIEGWVARKRPGSAAAKAAEAASREQDGEA
;
A
#
# COMPACT_ATOMS: atom_id res chain seq x y z
N MET A 1 -35.94 -3.76 3.20
CA MET A 1 -35.00 -2.81 3.81
C MET A 1 -34.27 -3.58 4.89
N SER A 2 -32.92 -3.63 4.83
CA SER A 2 -32.12 -4.41 5.80
C SER A 2 -32.33 -3.84 7.21
N ALA A 3 -32.84 -4.63 8.13
CA ALA A 3 -33.25 -4.23 9.49
C ALA A 3 -32.06 -3.79 10.39
N ASN A 4 -30.84 -3.72 9.88
CA ASN A 4 -29.63 -3.45 10.66
C ASN A 4 -28.73 -2.34 10.09
N ARG A 5 -29.23 -1.50 9.18
CA ARG A 5 -28.47 -0.39 8.65
C ARG A 5 -28.42 0.75 9.68
N PRO A 6 -27.25 1.19 10.15
CA PRO A 6 -27.14 2.31 11.08
C PRO A 6 -27.58 3.63 10.42
N ALA A 7 -28.28 4.47 11.19
CA ALA A 7 -28.59 5.84 10.78
C ALA A 7 -27.31 6.71 10.67
N ALA A 8 -26.33 6.44 11.53
CA ALA A 8 -25.04 7.11 11.45
C ALA A 8 -23.88 6.25 11.97
N VAL A 9 -22.69 6.48 11.41
CA VAL A 9 -21.41 6.12 12.01
C VAL A 9 -20.63 7.39 12.31
N VAL A 10 -20.17 7.55 13.56
CA VAL A 10 -19.35 8.67 14.03
C VAL A 10 -17.95 8.16 14.32
N VAL A 11 -16.95 8.67 13.58
CA VAL A 11 -15.54 8.29 13.72
C VAL A 11 -14.80 9.38 14.51
N LEU A 12 -14.22 9.03 15.64
CA LEU A 12 -13.49 9.96 16.50
C LEU A 12 -12.04 10.08 16.06
N ALA A 13 -11.67 11.21 15.45
CA ALA A 13 -10.35 11.47 14.89
C ALA A 13 -9.75 12.81 15.36
N ALA A 14 -10.25 13.41 16.45
CA ALA A 14 -9.85 14.73 16.93
C ALA A 14 -8.58 14.75 17.79
N GLY A 15 -8.06 13.59 18.22
CA GLY A 15 -6.96 13.46 19.16
C GLY A 15 -5.62 13.96 18.62
N GLU A 16 -4.80 14.58 19.48
CA GLU A 16 -3.52 15.21 19.13
C GLU A 16 -2.43 14.19 18.73
N GLY A 17 -2.42 13.00 19.35
CA GLY A 17 -1.49 11.93 18.98
C GLY A 17 -0.01 12.19 19.27
N THR A 18 0.31 12.95 20.32
CA THR A 18 1.67 13.40 20.71
C THR A 18 2.69 12.27 20.83
N ARG A 19 2.25 11.08 21.26
CA ARG A 19 3.09 9.86 21.39
C ARG A 19 3.65 9.34 20.07
N MET A 20 3.09 9.75 18.92
CA MET A 20 3.63 9.42 17.58
C MET A 20 4.93 10.14 17.26
N LYS A 21 5.21 11.26 17.93
CA LYS A 21 6.39 12.14 17.71
C LYS A 21 6.55 12.46 16.21
N SER A 22 5.51 12.98 15.60
CA SER A 22 5.43 13.20 14.15
C SER A 22 4.72 14.52 13.82
N ALA A 23 5.13 15.17 12.72
CA ALA A 23 4.40 16.27 12.11
C ALA A 23 3.15 15.82 11.33
N THR A 24 3.05 14.51 11.05
CA THR A 24 1.87 13.89 10.46
C THR A 24 0.87 13.58 11.56
N PRO A 25 -0.40 14.02 11.44
CA PRO A 25 -1.46 13.65 12.38
C PRO A 25 -1.54 12.12 12.58
N LYS A 26 -1.80 11.68 13.82
CA LYS A 26 -1.83 10.26 14.16
C LYS A 26 -2.66 9.43 13.18
N VAL A 27 -3.86 9.86 12.90
CA VAL A 27 -4.84 9.15 12.07
C VAL A 27 -4.48 9.09 10.58
N LEU A 28 -3.50 9.88 10.14
CA LEU A 28 -2.99 9.90 8.76
C LEU A 28 -1.74 9.04 8.55
N HIS A 29 -1.19 8.41 9.60
CA HIS A 29 -0.14 7.42 9.40
C HIS A 29 -0.64 6.22 8.62
N GLU A 30 0.18 5.73 7.70
CA GLU A 30 -0.19 4.64 6.79
C GLU A 30 0.12 3.26 7.36
N LEU A 31 -0.76 2.34 7.05
CA LEU A 31 -0.71 0.93 7.36
C LEU A 31 -1.10 0.14 6.10
N CYS A 32 -0.17 -0.62 5.50
CA CYS A 32 -0.41 -1.38 4.26
C CYS A 32 -1.14 -0.55 3.18
N GLY A 33 -0.58 0.64 2.85
CA GLY A 33 -1.06 1.51 1.77
C GLY A 33 -2.31 2.36 2.06
N ARG A 34 -2.83 2.34 3.30
CA ARG A 34 -4.01 3.14 3.69
C ARG A 34 -3.78 3.81 5.03
N SER A 35 -4.30 5.04 5.22
CA SER A 35 -4.23 5.75 6.51
C SER A 35 -5.03 5.03 7.61
N LEU A 36 -4.67 5.24 8.89
CA LEU A 36 -5.40 4.62 10.01
C LEU A 36 -6.90 4.94 9.94
N VAL A 37 -7.25 6.22 9.75
CA VAL A 37 -8.66 6.61 9.60
C VAL A 37 -9.29 6.01 8.34
N GLY A 38 -8.53 5.86 7.26
CA GLY A 38 -9.00 5.23 6.03
C GLY A 38 -9.37 3.75 6.21
N HIS A 39 -8.66 3.01 7.07
CA HIS A 39 -9.04 1.63 7.44
C HIS A 39 -10.36 1.60 8.21
N VAL A 40 -10.51 2.48 9.20
CA VAL A 40 -11.74 2.58 10.00
C VAL A 40 -12.93 2.96 9.12
N LEU A 41 -12.75 3.90 8.19
CA LEU A 41 -13.78 4.29 7.23
C LEU A 41 -14.18 3.12 6.31
N ALA A 42 -13.20 2.35 5.83
CA ALA A 42 -13.49 1.17 5.01
C ALA A 42 -14.35 0.15 5.78
N ALA A 43 -14.01 -0.13 7.04
CA ALA A 43 -14.81 -1.01 7.89
C ALA A 43 -16.21 -0.44 8.17
N ALA A 44 -16.32 0.88 8.45
CA ALA A 44 -17.57 1.57 8.66
C ALA A 44 -18.49 1.55 7.43
N ARG A 45 -17.95 1.67 6.23
CA ARG A 45 -18.70 1.59 4.96
C ARG A 45 -19.39 0.23 4.75
N GLU A 46 -18.82 -0.84 5.29
CA GLU A 46 -19.44 -2.18 5.21
C GLU A 46 -20.77 -2.29 5.98
N LEU A 47 -21.10 -1.34 6.87
CA LEU A 47 -22.39 -1.24 7.52
C LEU A 47 -23.42 -0.53 6.65
N GLU A 48 -23.02 0.05 5.52
CA GLU A 48 -23.85 0.88 4.65
C GLU A 48 -24.62 1.99 5.39
N PRO A 49 -23.97 2.78 6.27
CA PRO A 49 -24.63 3.78 7.10
C PRO A 49 -25.30 4.85 6.25
N GLU A 50 -26.41 5.44 6.74
CA GLU A 50 -27.03 6.58 6.05
C GLU A 50 -26.13 7.81 6.08
N ASN A 51 -25.45 8.02 7.20
CA ASN A 51 -24.53 9.10 7.41
C ASN A 51 -23.20 8.58 7.98
N LEU A 52 -22.09 9.13 7.45
CA LEU A 52 -20.75 8.84 7.95
C LEU A 52 -20.08 10.17 8.29
N VAL A 53 -19.76 10.38 9.58
CA VAL A 53 -19.19 11.63 10.09
C VAL A 53 -17.86 11.34 10.75
N VAL A 54 -16.83 12.13 10.42
CA VAL A 54 -15.53 12.11 11.08
C VAL A 54 -15.39 13.36 11.94
N VAL A 55 -15.18 13.17 13.23
CA VAL A 55 -14.93 14.28 14.15
C VAL A 55 -13.44 14.59 14.12
N VAL A 56 -13.11 15.78 13.63
CA VAL A 56 -11.74 16.28 13.48
C VAL A 56 -11.44 17.38 14.52
N GLY A 57 -10.19 17.52 14.93
CA GLY A 57 -9.77 18.51 15.92
C GLY A 57 -8.36 18.99 15.66
N HIS A 58 -7.35 18.41 16.28
CA HIS A 58 -5.96 18.77 16.03
C HIS A 58 -5.57 18.56 14.57
N ALA A 59 -4.90 19.56 13.97
CA ALA A 59 -4.48 19.55 12.56
C ALA A 59 -5.62 19.23 11.57
N ARG A 60 -6.84 19.70 11.87
CA ARG A 60 -8.07 19.42 11.13
C ARG A 60 -7.95 19.68 9.63
N GLU A 61 -7.21 20.69 9.20
CA GLU A 61 -7.05 21.04 7.80
C GLU A 61 -6.44 19.88 6.99
N LYS A 62 -5.36 19.27 7.51
CA LYS A 62 -4.69 18.12 6.88
C LYS A 62 -5.59 16.89 6.84
N VAL A 63 -6.34 16.64 7.94
CA VAL A 63 -7.24 15.49 8.01
C VAL A 63 -8.43 15.69 7.05
N THR A 64 -9.02 16.86 7.02
CA THR A 64 -10.15 17.19 6.12
C THR A 64 -9.73 17.11 4.64
N GLU A 65 -8.55 17.65 4.29
CA GLU A 65 -8.00 17.55 2.94
C GLU A 65 -7.79 16.07 2.52
N HIS A 66 -7.21 15.26 3.40
CA HIS A 66 -7.03 13.83 3.15
C HIS A 66 -8.36 13.10 2.96
N LEU A 67 -9.36 13.37 3.81
CA LEU A 67 -10.69 12.78 3.70
C LEU A 67 -11.38 13.17 2.38
N ALA A 68 -11.31 14.44 2.00
CA ALA A 68 -11.89 14.92 0.74
C ALA A 68 -11.24 14.23 -0.48
N ALA A 69 -9.94 13.93 -0.42
CA ALA A 69 -9.22 13.27 -1.50
C ALA A 69 -9.48 11.75 -1.57
N THR A 70 -9.77 11.10 -0.43
CA THR A 70 -9.87 9.62 -0.35
C THR A 70 -11.30 9.10 -0.22
N ASP A 71 -12.21 9.88 0.37
CA ASP A 71 -13.63 9.53 0.55
C ASP A 71 -14.53 10.78 0.59
N SER A 72 -14.92 11.28 -0.57
CA SER A 72 -15.74 12.49 -0.72
C SER A 72 -17.17 12.37 -0.14
N GLY A 73 -17.61 11.16 0.25
CA GLY A 73 -18.91 10.91 0.86
C GLY A 73 -18.93 11.04 2.39
N VAL A 74 -17.80 11.45 3.00
CA VAL A 74 -17.69 11.63 4.45
C VAL A 74 -17.98 13.08 4.82
N ARG A 75 -18.82 13.29 5.88
CA ARG A 75 -18.97 14.58 6.53
C ARG A 75 -17.91 14.78 7.59
N THR A 76 -17.55 16.03 7.90
CA THR A 76 -16.61 16.36 8.97
C THR A 76 -17.25 17.27 10.00
N ALA A 77 -17.18 16.90 11.28
CA ALA A 77 -17.56 17.74 12.40
C ALA A 77 -16.30 18.24 13.12
N VAL A 78 -16.29 19.50 13.58
CA VAL A 78 -15.12 20.09 14.22
C VAL A 78 -15.26 20.06 15.73
N GLN A 79 -14.35 19.37 16.42
CA GLN A 79 -14.13 19.52 17.87
C GLN A 79 -13.03 20.57 18.09
N ALA A 80 -13.43 21.81 18.33
CA ALA A 80 -12.47 22.91 18.50
C ALA A 80 -11.65 22.79 19.80
N GLU A 81 -12.28 22.33 20.87
CA GLU A 81 -11.68 22.10 22.19
C GLU A 81 -11.77 20.62 22.53
N GLN A 82 -10.68 20.03 23.02
CA GLN A 82 -10.61 18.60 23.33
C GLN A 82 -11.20 18.32 24.73
N ASN A 83 -12.51 18.48 24.88
CA ASN A 83 -13.22 18.31 26.14
C ASN A 83 -13.68 16.86 26.38
N GLY A 84 -13.06 15.87 25.72
CA GLY A 84 -13.33 14.45 25.92
C GLY A 84 -14.10 13.80 24.78
N THR A 85 -14.31 12.47 24.88
CA THR A 85 -14.93 11.63 23.86
C THR A 85 -16.45 11.84 23.76
N GLY A 86 -17.13 12.14 24.87
CA GLY A 86 -18.55 12.51 24.86
C GLY A 86 -18.79 13.80 24.08
N HIS A 87 -17.96 14.83 24.34
CA HIS A 87 -18.01 16.08 23.57
C HIS A 87 -17.78 15.85 22.08
N ALA A 88 -16.81 14.99 21.72
CA ALA A 88 -16.55 14.68 20.31
C ALA A 88 -17.77 14.04 19.62
N VAL A 89 -18.44 13.10 20.28
CA VAL A 89 -19.67 12.46 19.75
C VAL A 89 -20.77 13.50 19.60
N ARG A 90 -20.93 14.40 20.54
CA ARG A 90 -21.92 15.49 20.46
C ARG A 90 -21.70 16.37 19.25
N MET A 91 -20.44 16.77 18.95
CA MET A 91 -20.12 17.52 17.72
C MET A 91 -20.50 16.71 16.45
N GLY A 92 -20.28 15.41 16.46
CA GLY A 92 -20.68 14.54 15.35
C GLY A 92 -22.19 14.47 15.15
N LEU A 93 -22.97 14.44 16.25
CA LEU A 93 -24.44 14.46 16.18
C LEU A 93 -24.97 15.85 15.75
N GLU A 94 -24.37 16.92 16.23
CA GLU A 94 -24.75 18.30 15.84
C GLU A 94 -24.61 18.53 14.33
N GLU A 95 -23.58 17.95 13.69
CA GLU A 95 -23.42 17.95 12.23
C GLU A 95 -24.60 17.26 11.52
N LEU A 96 -25.29 16.34 12.22
CA LEU A 96 -26.44 15.60 11.71
C LEU A 96 -27.80 16.22 12.13
N GLY A 97 -27.78 17.37 12.78
CA GLY A 97 -29.00 18.05 13.27
C GLY A 97 -29.31 17.81 14.74
N GLY A 98 -28.39 17.22 15.50
CA GLY A 98 -28.45 17.06 16.96
C GLY A 98 -29.14 15.79 17.43
N GLN A 99 -30.23 15.37 16.82
CA GLN A 99 -30.93 14.12 17.10
C GLN A 99 -30.90 13.21 15.87
N VAL A 100 -30.62 11.92 16.10
CA VAL A 100 -30.57 10.90 15.06
C VAL A 100 -31.56 9.81 15.41
N ASP A 101 -32.52 9.54 14.52
CA ASP A 101 -33.46 8.43 14.69
C ASP A 101 -32.84 7.14 14.16
N GLY A 102 -32.71 6.13 15.03
CA GLY A 102 -32.10 4.84 14.74
C GLY A 102 -30.75 4.63 15.39
N THR A 103 -30.04 3.59 14.94
CA THR A 103 -28.76 3.20 15.54
C THR A 103 -27.62 4.13 15.12
N VAL A 104 -26.88 4.62 16.11
CA VAL A 104 -25.61 5.36 15.94
C VAL A 104 -24.45 4.48 16.39
N VAL A 105 -23.52 4.21 15.48
CA VAL A 105 -22.29 3.50 15.80
C VAL A 105 -21.16 4.51 15.98
N VAL A 106 -20.42 4.41 17.09
CA VAL A 106 -19.26 5.26 17.39
C VAL A 106 -18.00 4.40 17.33
N VAL A 107 -16.99 4.85 16.58
CA VAL A 107 -15.71 4.16 16.43
C VAL A 107 -14.52 5.11 16.60
N CYS A 108 -13.37 4.59 17.03
CA CYS A 108 -12.14 5.34 17.13
C CYS A 108 -11.37 5.34 15.81
N GLY A 109 -10.92 6.49 15.33
CA GLY A 109 -10.20 6.65 14.05
C GLY A 109 -8.76 6.08 14.06
N ASP A 110 -8.31 5.54 15.18
CA ASP A 110 -6.99 4.96 15.38
C ASP A 110 -6.99 3.44 15.63
N THR A 111 -8.12 2.74 15.34
CA THR A 111 -8.27 1.28 15.44
C THR A 111 -8.34 0.62 14.05
N PRO A 112 -7.27 0.63 13.26
CA PRO A 112 -7.30 0.24 11.85
C PRO A 112 -7.49 -1.25 11.58
N LEU A 113 -7.38 -2.09 12.61
CA LEU A 113 -7.57 -3.53 12.48
C LEU A 113 -9.04 -3.97 12.68
N LEU A 114 -9.91 -3.03 13.04
CA LEU A 114 -11.34 -3.25 13.22
C LEU A 114 -11.98 -3.63 11.89
N SER A 115 -12.70 -4.76 11.87
CA SER A 115 -13.34 -5.29 10.66
C SER A 115 -14.79 -4.86 10.54
N GLY A 116 -15.28 -4.72 9.31
CA GLY A 116 -16.71 -4.49 9.05
C GLY A 116 -17.58 -5.64 9.57
N ARG A 117 -17.06 -6.87 9.61
CA ARG A 117 -17.77 -8.02 10.21
C ARG A 117 -18.04 -7.79 11.70
N THR A 118 -17.04 -7.42 12.47
CA THR A 118 -17.18 -7.15 13.91
C THR A 118 -18.14 -5.99 14.19
N LEU A 119 -18.11 -4.96 13.34
CA LEU A 119 -19.08 -3.86 13.43
C LEU A 119 -20.52 -4.30 13.11
N ARG A 120 -20.72 -5.17 12.12
CA ARG A 120 -22.04 -5.74 11.81
C ARG A 120 -22.56 -6.61 12.96
N GLU A 121 -21.70 -7.42 13.57
CA GLU A 121 -22.04 -8.26 14.73
C GLU A 121 -22.44 -7.39 15.93
N LEU A 122 -21.75 -6.28 16.19
CA LEU A 122 -22.08 -5.28 17.22
C LEU A 122 -23.48 -4.67 16.97
N ALA A 123 -23.74 -4.17 15.75
CA ALA A 123 -25.00 -3.57 15.39
C ALA A 123 -26.16 -4.58 15.44
N ALA A 124 -25.91 -5.82 15.02
CA ALA A 124 -26.89 -6.90 15.10
C ALA A 124 -27.25 -7.26 16.56
N THR A 125 -26.25 -7.38 17.43
CA THR A 125 -26.46 -7.62 18.88
C THR A 125 -27.24 -6.46 19.51
N HIS A 126 -26.88 -5.22 19.17
CA HIS A 126 -27.56 -4.03 19.66
C HIS A 126 -29.06 -4.05 19.33
N SER A 127 -29.38 -4.30 18.07
CA SER A 127 -30.79 -4.34 17.60
C SER A 127 -31.56 -5.54 18.12
N ALA A 128 -30.95 -6.72 18.11
CA ALA A 128 -31.63 -7.96 18.53
C ALA A 128 -31.99 -7.94 20.01
N ASP A 129 -31.14 -7.38 20.84
CA ASP A 129 -31.34 -7.27 22.27
C ASP A 129 -32.20 -6.08 22.70
N GLY A 130 -32.46 -5.13 21.80
CA GLY A 130 -33.16 -3.88 22.10
C GLY A 130 -32.41 -3.02 23.14
N ASN A 131 -31.11 -2.98 23.03
CA ASN A 131 -30.27 -2.21 23.96
C ASN A 131 -30.30 -0.71 23.64
N ALA A 132 -30.25 0.15 24.66
CA ALA A 132 -30.02 1.57 24.48
C ALA A 132 -28.55 1.87 24.16
N VAL A 133 -27.64 1.04 24.65
CA VAL A 133 -26.21 1.03 24.32
C VAL A 133 -25.67 -0.39 24.34
N THR A 134 -24.82 -0.71 23.37
CA THR A 134 -24.01 -1.93 23.34
C THR A 134 -22.55 -1.53 23.16
N VAL A 135 -21.69 -1.88 24.11
CA VAL A 135 -20.24 -1.66 24.01
C VAL A 135 -19.57 -2.87 23.35
N LEU A 136 -18.66 -2.63 22.41
CA LEU A 136 -17.75 -3.67 21.95
C LEU A 136 -16.65 -3.86 23.00
N THR A 137 -16.48 -5.09 23.49
CA THR A 137 -15.48 -5.44 24.51
C THR A 137 -14.49 -6.47 23.98
N ALA A 138 -13.40 -6.67 24.67
CA ALA A 138 -12.50 -7.80 24.44
C ALA A 138 -11.77 -8.19 25.73
N GLU A 139 -11.43 -9.48 25.84
CA GLU A 139 -10.49 -9.94 26.85
C GLU A 139 -9.07 -9.84 26.32
N VAL A 140 -8.21 -9.09 27.00
CA VAL A 140 -6.83 -8.85 26.57
C VAL A 140 -5.82 -9.44 27.57
N PRO A 141 -4.62 -9.84 27.12
CA PRO A 141 -3.54 -10.29 28.00
C PRO A 141 -3.07 -9.19 28.97
N ASP A 142 -2.94 -7.97 28.49
CA ASP A 142 -2.59 -6.76 29.25
C ASP A 142 -3.64 -5.66 29.03
N ALA A 143 -4.38 -5.37 30.07
CA ALA A 143 -5.45 -4.38 30.06
C ALA A 143 -4.98 -2.97 30.45
N THR A 144 -3.67 -2.73 30.61
CA THR A 144 -3.10 -1.43 31.04
C THR A 144 -3.50 -0.31 30.06
N GLY A 145 -4.04 0.77 30.61
CA GLY A 145 -4.45 1.96 29.86
C GLY A 145 -5.85 1.92 29.26
N TYR A 146 -6.56 0.80 29.33
CA TYR A 146 -7.95 0.68 28.86
C TYR A 146 -8.96 0.84 29.98
N GLY A 147 -10.18 1.28 29.68
CA GLY A 147 -11.34 1.21 30.57
C GLY A 147 -11.73 -0.26 30.84
N ARG A 148 -12.17 -0.53 32.06
CA ARG A 148 -12.58 -1.89 32.51
C ARG A 148 -14.08 -2.06 32.42
N ILE A 149 -14.53 -3.21 31.92
CA ILE A 149 -15.94 -3.58 31.94
C ILE A 149 -16.27 -4.21 33.29
N VAL A 150 -17.11 -3.54 34.05
CA VAL A 150 -17.59 -4.06 35.33
C VAL A 150 -18.89 -4.79 35.09
N ARG A 151 -18.97 -6.06 35.54
CA ARG A 151 -20.17 -6.89 35.42
C ARG A 151 -20.75 -7.21 36.79
N ASP A 152 -22.06 -7.35 36.83
CA ASP A 152 -22.76 -7.91 37.99
C ASP A 152 -22.38 -9.38 38.13
N GLY A 153 -21.97 -9.79 39.33
CA GLY A 153 -21.49 -11.14 39.59
C GLY A 153 -22.54 -12.22 39.51
N ALA A 154 -23.82 -11.89 39.65
CA ALA A 154 -24.92 -12.85 39.62
C ALA A 154 -25.53 -13.00 38.22
N SER A 155 -25.71 -11.90 37.51
CA SER A 155 -26.37 -11.87 36.19
C SER A 155 -25.40 -11.82 35.01
N GLY A 156 -24.14 -11.47 35.24
CA GLY A 156 -23.16 -11.21 34.19
C GLY A 156 -23.42 -9.92 33.37
N ALA A 157 -24.45 -9.15 33.73
CA ALA A 157 -24.80 -7.93 33.04
C ALA A 157 -23.74 -6.85 33.22
N VAL A 158 -23.48 -6.04 32.19
CA VAL A 158 -22.60 -4.88 32.28
C VAL A 158 -23.21 -3.85 33.20
N THR A 159 -22.45 -3.37 34.17
CA THR A 159 -22.91 -2.38 35.17
C THR A 159 -22.25 -1.02 35.04
N ALA A 160 -20.97 -1.01 34.60
CA ALA A 160 -20.22 0.22 34.43
C ALA A 160 -19.01 -0.02 33.53
N ILE A 161 -18.47 1.09 33.00
CA ILE A 161 -17.14 1.16 32.40
C ILE A 161 -16.33 2.09 33.29
N VAL A 162 -15.20 1.62 33.80
CA VAL A 162 -14.32 2.40 34.69
C VAL A 162 -12.98 2.65 34.01
N GLU A 163 -12.65 3.91 33.77
CA GLU A 163 -11.40 4.27 33.11
C GLU A 163 -10.18 3.86 33.95
N HIS A 164 -9.07 3.52 33.30
CA HIS A 164 -7.87 2.98 33.96
C HIS A 164 -7.36 3.86 35.13
N LYS A 165 -7.43 5.18 34.94
CA LYS A 165 -6.94 6.14 35.95
C LYS A 165 -7.83 6.19 37.19
N ASP A 166 -9.13 5.95 37.02
CA ASP A 166 -10.15 6.02 38.08
C ASP A 166 -10.44 4.63 38.69
N ALA A 167 -9.86 3.55 38.14
CA ALA A 167 -10.09 2.19 38.58
C ALA A 167 -9.39 1.84 39.89
N SER A 168 -10.11 1.18 40.81
CA SER A 168 -9.55 0.55 42.01
C SER A 168 -8.62 -0.61 41.65
N GLU A 169 -7.83 -1.09 42.63
CA GLU A 169 -6.93 -2.23 42.40
C GLU A 169 -7.66 -3.48 41.96
N SER A 170 -8.82 -3.80 42.54
CA SER A 170 -9.66 -4.94 42.12
C SER A 170 -10.22 -4.76 40.72
N GLN A 171 -10.62 -3.56 40.33
CA GLN A 171 -11.08 -3.27 38.98
C GLN A 171 -9.96 -3.34 37.94
N ARG A 172 -8.74 -2.93 38.29
CA ARG A 172 -7.56 -3.06 37.40
C ARG A 172 -7.22 -4.51 37.07
N ALA A 173 -7.59 -5.47 37.93
CA ALA A 173 -7.39 -6.89 37.68
C ALA A 173 -8.36 -7.46 36.61
N ILE A 174 -9.43 -6.75 36.27
CA ILE A 174 -10.39 -7.15 35.22
C ILE A 174 -9.66 -7.10 33.87
N ARG A 175 -9.77 -8.17 33.08
CA ARG A 175 -9.15 -8.31 31.76
C ARG A 175 -10.06 -7.91 30.62
N GLU A 176 -11.37 -7.87 30.86
CA GLU A 176 -12.33 -7.39 29.86
C GLU A 176 -12.29 -5.87 29.80
N ILE A 177 -12.01 -5.36 28.61
CA ILE A 177 -11.79 -3.94 28.38
C ILE A 177 -12.85 -3.33 27.46
N ASN A 178 -13.02 -2.01 27.63
CA ASN A 178 -13.74 -1.16 26.69
C ASN A 178 -12.87 -0.88 25.46
N SER A 179 -13.38 -1.17 24.27
CA SER A 179 -12.70 -0.88 23.02
C SER A 179 -12.81 0.59 22.57
N GLY A 180 -13.72 1.36 23.15
CA GLY A 180 -14.12 2.68 22.65
C GLY A 180 -15.07 2.63 21.44
N VAL A 181 -15.57 1.45 21.09
CA VAL A 181 -16.54 1.23 20.00
C VAL A 181 -17.91 0.88 20.60
N PHE A 182 -18.92 1.60 20.15
CA PHE A 182 -20.29 1.49 20.70
C PHE A 182 -21.34 1.49 19.59
N ALA A 183 -22.47 0.85 19.87
CA ALA A 183 -23.73 1.07 19.17
C ALA A 183 -24.75 1.66 20.17
N PHE A 184 -25.41 2.74 19.79
CA PHE A 184 -26.38 3.44 20.61
C PHE A 184 -27.73 3.57 19.89
N ASP A 185 -28.82 3.63 20.65
CA ASP A 185 -30.01 4.32 20.22
C ASP A 185 -29.71 5.83 20.11
N GLY A 186 -29.89 6.42 18.94
CA GLY A 186 -29.40 7.77 18.67
C GLY A 186 -30.18 8.87 19.44
N GLN A 187 -31.46 8.67 19.70
CA GLN A 187 -32.27 9.62 20.49
C GLN A 187 -31.82 9.58 21.97
N LEU A 188 -31.71 8.37 22.52
CA LEU A 188 -31.25 8.19 23.91
C LEU A 188 -29.79 8.65 24.09
N LEU A 189 -28.95 8.50 23.11
CA LEU A 189 -27.56 8.99 23.12
C LEU A 189 -27.52 10.50 23.24
N ALA A 190 -28.29 11.23 22.43
CA ALA A 190 -28.32 12.70 22.47
C ALA A 190 -28.77 13.23 23.84
N ASP A 191 -29.82 12.63 24.41
CA ASP A 191 -30.34 12.98 25.74
C ASP A 191 -29.35 12.65 26.86
N ALA A 192 -28.64 11.54 26.78
CA ALA A 192 -27.67 11.12 27.77
C ALA A 192 -26.39 11.98 27.74
N LEU A 193 -25.91 12.38 26.56
CA LEU A 193 -24.75 13.29 26.40
C LEU A 193 -24.99 14.65 27.09
N GLY A 194 -26.23 15.14 27.11
CA GLY A 194 -26.58 16.35 27.85
C GLY A 194 -26.47 16.24 29.37
N LYS A 195 -26.31 15.01 29.92
CA LYS A 195 -26.21 14.72 31.36
C LYS A 195 -24.80 14.30 31.80
N VAL A 196 -23.87 14.11 30.86
CA VAL A 196 -22.47 13.77 31.16
C VAL A 196 -21.82 14.91 31.96
N ARG A 197 -21.06 14.54 32.98
CA ARG A 197 -20.36 15.47 33.84
C ARG A 197 -18.86 15.41 33.64
N THR A 198 -18.14 16.40 34.15
CA THR A 198 -16.67 16.50 34.05
C THR A 198 -15.97 16.30 35.41
N ASP A 199 -16.68 15.75 36.41
CA ASP A 199 -16.17 15.50 37.75
C ASP A 199 -15.36 14.17 37.84
N ASN A 200 -14.42 14.02 36.89
CA ASN A 200 -13.50 12.87 36.80
C ASN A 200 -12.04 13.32 36.81
N SER A 201 -11.10 12.37 36.86
CA SER A 201 -9.66 12.64 37.01
C SER A 201 -9.05 13.49 35.88
N GLN A 202 -9.71 13.62 34.73
CA GLN A 202 -9.24 14.39 33.57
C GLN A 202 -10.03 15.69 33.33
N GLY A 203 -11.19 15.87 33.98
CA GLY A 203 -12.07 17.01 33.74
C GLY A 203 -12.73 17.00 32.36
N GLU A 204 -12.94 15.82 31.78
CA GLU A 204 -13.45 15.64 30.42
C GLU A 204 -14.84 15.01 30.42
N GLU A 205 -15.61 15.22 29.36
CA GLU A 205 -16.86 14.49 29.09
C GLU A 205 -16.54 13.09 28.57
N TYR A 206 -16.63 12.06 29.42
CA TYR A 206 -16.40 10.68 28.99
C TYR A 206 -17.63 10.09 28.31
N LEU A 207 -17.47 9.54 27.09
CA LEU A 207 -18.53 8.79 26.41
C LEU A 207 -18.95 7.55 27.22
N THR A 208 -18.03 6.96 27.97
CA THR A 208 -18.28 5.79 28.82
C THR A 208 -19.31 6.03 29.91
N ASP A 209 -19.48 7.29 30.35
CA ASP A 209 -20.49 7.64 31.38
C ASP A 209 -21.92 7.50 30.84
N VAL A 210 -22.12 7.62 29.52
CA VAL A 210 -23.44 7.43 28.88
C VAL A 210 -24.03 6.07 29.21
N LEU A 211 -23.21 5.01 29.29
CA LEU A 211 -23.69 3.67 29.64
C LEU A 211 -24.31 3.64 31.05
N GLY A 212 -23.63 4.28 32.03
CA GLY A 212 -24.14 4.40 33.39
C GLY A 212 -25.43 5.23 33.45
N ILE A 213 -25.50 6.36 32.78
CA ILE A 213 -26.66 7.26 32.70
C ILE A 213 -27.87 6.54 32.14
N LEU A 214 -27.71 5.79 31.03
CA LEU A 214 -28.79 5.04 30.40
C LEU A 214 -29.29 3.89 31.30
N ARG A 215 -28.36 3.18 31.97
CA ARG A 215 -28.73 2.14 32.93
C ARG A 215 -29.50 2.68 34.12
N GLU A 216 -29.06 3.79 34.72
CA GLU A 216 -29.76 4.45 35.85
C GLU A 216 -31.15 4.97 35.45
N ALA A 217 -31.32 5.35 34.18
CA ALA A 217 -32.65 5.67 33.62
C ALA A 217 -33.54 4.47 33.34
N GLY A 218 -33.07 3.24 33.64
CA GLY A 218 -33.85 2.01 33.47
C GLY A 218 -33.76 1.39 32.08
N HIS A 219 -32.89 1.91 31.20
CA HIS A 219 -32.71 1.32 29.86
C HIS A 219 -31.81 0.09 29.89
N ARG A 220 -31.99 -0.79 28.95
CA ARG A 220 -31.18 -1.99 28.78
C ARG A 220 -29.81 -1.59 28.17
N VAL A 221 -28.71 -2.04 28.79
CA VAL A 221 -27.33 -1.88 28.34
C VAL A 221 -26.71 -3.24 28.12
N GLY A 222 -25.87 -3.37 27.08
CA GLY A 222 -25.28 -4.64 26.69
C GLY A 222 -23.82 -4.53 26.29
N ALA A 223 -23.20 -5.69 26.03
CA ALA A 223 -21.86 -5.79 25.47
C ALA A 223 -21.83 -6.86 24.38
N SER A 224 -21.01 -6.63 23.37
CA SER A 224 -20.63 -7.60 22.36
C SER A 224 -19.12 -7.85 22.48
N VAL A 225 -18.69 -9.11 22.63
CA VAL A 225 -17.28 -9.45 22.80
C VAL A 225 -16.66 -9.69 21.43
N ALA A 226 -15.58 -8.97 21.11
CA ALA A 226 -14.85 -9.16 19.86
C ALA A 226 -14.21 -10.56 19.80
N GLY A 227 -14.35 -11.24 18.69
CA GLY A 227 -13.78 -12.57 18.47
C GLY A 227 -12.25 -12.58 18.42
N ASP A 228 -11.65 -11.47 17.99
CA ASP A 228 -10.20 -11.24 18.00
C ASP A 228 -9.88 -9.90 18.70
N HIS A 229 -9.29 -9.99 19.89
CA HIS A 229 -8.92 -8.79 20.67
C HIS A 229 -7.97 -7.84 19.95
N ARG A 230 -7.26 -8.30 18.94
CA ARG A 230 -6.35 -7.48 18.15
C ARG A 230 -7.09 -6.45 17.28
N GLU A 231 -8.34 -6.71 16.95
CA GLU A 231 -9.17 -5.79 16.15
C GLU A 231 -9.42 -4.45 16.84
N ILE A 232 -9.49 -4.46 18.17
CA ILE A 232 -9.78 -3.26 18.94
C ILE A 232 -8.55 -2.48 19.37
N ALA A 233 -7.35 -2.90 18.95
CA ALA A 233 -6.10 -2.27 19.35
C ALA A 233 -5.96 -0.88 18.75
N GLY A 234 -5.94 0.15 19.60
CA GLY A 234 -5.67 1.53 19.20
C GLY A 234 -4.18 1.78 19.01
N ILE A 235 -3.81 2.49 17.93
CA ILE A 235 -2.43 2.84 17.62
C ILE A 235 -2.08 4.20 18.21
N ASN A 236 -1.11 4.26 19.13
CA ASN A 236 -0.70 5.49 19.83
C ASN A 236 0.78 5.85 19.62
N ASN A 237 1.60 4.91 19.16
CA ASN A 237 3.03 5.11 18.92
C ASN A 237 3.53 4.25 17.76
N ARG A 238 4.80 4.43 17.37
CA ARG A 238 5.42 3.74 16.24
C ARG A 238 5.60 2.23 16.44
N VAL A 239 5.74 1.77 17.68
CA VAL A 239 5.85 0.33 17.99
C VAL A 239 4.51 -0.34 17.70
N GLN A 240 3.42 0.23 18.23
CA GLN A 240 2.07 -0.28 17.96
C GLN A 240 1.71 -0.21 16.47
N LEU A 241 2.16 0.84 15.75
CA LEU A 241 1.99 0.93 14.29
C LEU A 241 2.69 -0.22 13.55
N ALA A 242 3.93 -0.55 13.95
CA ALA A 242 4.67 -1.65 13.33
C ALA A 242 4.03 -3.01 13.62
N GLU A 243 3.55 -3.22 14.85
CA GLU A 243 2.84 -4.44 15.24
C GLU A 243 1.53 -4.61 14.47
N ALA A 244 0.71 -3.56 14.40
CA ALA A 244 -0.54 -3.58 13.62
C ALA A 244 -0.29 -3.84 12.14
N ARG A 245 0.81 -3.28 11.56
CA ARG A 245 1.20 -3.56 10.17
C ARG A 245 1.46 -5.04 9.95
N ARG A 246 2.19 -5.68 10.87
CA ARG A 246 2.46 -7.12 10.78
C ARG A 246 1.16 -7.93 10.84
N ILE A 247 0.28 -7.62 11.79
CA ILE A 247 -1.01 -8.31 11.94
C ILE A 247 -1.87 -8.17 10.68
N LEU A 248 -1.97 -6.96 10.12
CA LEU A 248 -2.76 -6.73 8.91
C LEU A 248 -2.14 -7.44 7.70
N ASN A 249 -0.82 -7.35 7.52
CA ASN A 249 -0.12 -8.04 6.45
C ASN A 249 -0.31 -9.55 6.52
N ASP A 250 -0.22 -10.15 7.73
CA ASP A 250 -0.47 -11.59 7.93
C ASP A 250 -1.91 -11.97 7.54
N ARG A 251 -2.92 -11.12 7.83
CA ARG A 251 -4.31 -11.32 7.38
C ARG A 251 -4.42 -11.30 5.85
N LEU A 252 -3.86 -10.27 5.20
CA LEU A 252 -3.91 -10.11 3.75
C LEU A 252 -3.23 -11.29 3.03
N LEU A 253 -2.05 -11.70 3.49
CA LEU A 253 -1.35 -12.84 2.91
C LEU A 253 -2.09 -14.16 3.16
N THR A 254 -2.73 -14.33 4.33
CA THR A 254 -3.56 -15.51 4.61
C THR A 254 -4.76 -15.57 3.66
N GLU A 255 -5.45 -14.46 3.46
CA GLU A 255 -6.57 -14.36 2.51
C GLU A 255 -6.13 -14.69 1.08
N ALA A 256 -5.00 -14.14 0.63
CA ALA A 256 -4.43 -14.43 -0.67
C ALA A 256 -4.10 -15.93 -0.84
N MET A 257 -3.45 -16.54 0.16
CA MET A 257 -3.11 -17.97 0.13
C MET A 257 -4.36 -18.86 0.11
N LEU A 258 -5.39 -18.52 0.87
CA LEU A 258 -6.66 -19.24 0.86
C LEU A 258 -7.43 -19.06 -0.46
N ALA A 259 -7.17 -17.97 -1.20
CA ALA A 259 -7.71 -17.73 -2.54
C ALA A 259 -6.90 -18.37 -3.66
N GLY A 260 -5.83 -19.13 -3.36
CA GLY A 260 -5.06 -19.89 -4.34
C GLY A 260 -3.74 -19.23 -4.78
N VAL A 261 -3.26 -18.21 -4.07
CA VAL A 261 -1.94 -17.60 -4.29
C VAL A 261 -0.86 -18.34 -3.51
N THR A 262 0.28 -18.59 -4.11
CA THR A 262 1.44 -19.13 -3.41
C THR A 262 2.33 -18.02 -2.89
N VAL A 263 2.41 -17.86 -1.57
CA VAL A 263 3.38 -16.97 -0.90
C VAL A 263 4.47 -17.84 -0.30
N VAL A 264 5.67 -17.79 -0.88
CA VAL A 264 6.78 -18.71 -0.51
C VAL A 264 7.31 -18.42 0.90
N ASP A 265 7.39 -17.14 1.27
CA ASP A 265 7.80 -16.71 2.61
C ASP A 265 6.94 -15.52 3.08
N PRO A 266 5.85 -15.79 3.82
CA PRO A 266 5.00 -14.73 4.35
C PRO A 266 5.73 -13.75 5.28
N ALA A 267 6.79 -14.19 5.97
CA ALA A 267 7.50 -13.35 6.94
C ALA A 267 8.25 -12.17 6.30
N THR A 268 8.67 -12.31 5.04
CA THR A 268 9.42 -11.28 4.30
C THR A 268 8.62 -10.66 3.15
N THR A 269 7.37 -11.10 2.94
CA THR A 269 6.47 -10.57 1.91
C THR A 269 5.56 -9.51 2.50
N TRP A 270 5.45 -8.35 1.84
CA TRP A 270 4.61 -7.24 2.26
C TRP A 270 3.68 -6.79 1.16
N VAL A 271 2.40 -6.61 1.51
CA VAL A 271 1.37 -6.21 0.55
C VAL A 271 0.51 -5.07 1.08
N ASP A 272 0.08 -4.19 0.18
CA ASP A 272 -0.93 -3.18 0.48
C ASP A 272 -2.34 -3.75 0.32
N VAL A 273 -3.32 -3.17 1.01
CA VAL A 273 -4.72 -3.60 0.98
C VAL A 273 -5.40 -3.47 -0.39
N THR A 274 -4.80 -2.75 -1.30
CA THR A 274 -5.28 -2.51 -2.67
C THR A 274 -4.68 -3.46 -3.70
N VAL A 275 -3.72 -4.29 -3.28
CA VAL A 275 -3.10 -5.30 -4.14
C VAL A 275 -4.10 -6.41 -4.44
N THR A 276 -4.14 -6.84 -5.69
CA THR A 276 -5.03 -7.91 -6.15
C THR A 276 -4.25 -9.03 -6.81
N PHE A 277 -4.76 -10.24 -6.68
CA PHE A 277 -4.15 -11.44 -7.23
C PHE A 277 -5.18 -12.26 -8.00
N GLU A 278 -4.73 -12.92 -9.05
CA GLU A 278 -5.46 -14.02 -9.66
C GLU A 278 -4.89 -15.37 -9.18
N GLN A 279 -5.60 -16.45 -9.49
CA GLN A 279 -5.26 -17.80 -9.06
C GLN A 279 -3.86 -18.21 -9.56
N ASP A 280 -3.18 -19.06 -8.77
CA ASP A 280 -1.87 -19.61 -9.06
C ASP A 280 -0.72 -18.58 -9.19
N ALA A 281 -0.96 -17.30 -8.85
CA ALA A 281 0.12 -16.33 -8.72
C ALA A 281 1.11 -16.75 -7.63
N ILE A 282 2.43 -16.52 -7.86
CA ILE A 282 3.51 -16.91 -6.94
C ILE A 282 4.29 -15.66 -6.53
N VAL A 283 4.45 -15.48 -5.21
CA VAL A 283 5.23 -14.39 -4.63
C VAL A 283 6.42 -14.96 -3.84
N HIS A 284 7.63 -14.61 -4.29
CA HIS A 284 8.88 -15.07 -3.69
C HIS A 284 9.36 -14.16 -2.53
N PRO A 285 10.30 -14.64 -1.68
CA PRO A 285 10.77 -13.94 -0.49
C PRO A 285 11.28 -12.52 -0.77
N GLY A 286 11.12 -11.62 0.21
CA GLY A 286 11.61 -10.24 0.15
C GLY A 286 10.84 -9.33 -0.81
N THR A 287 9.68 -9.75 -1.28
CA THR A 287 8.86 -9.00 -2.24
C THR A 287 7.92 -8.04 -1.53
N GLN A 288 7.78 -6.84 -2.11
CA GLN A 288 6.85 -5.80 -1.67
C GLN A 288 5.93 -5.41 -2.82
N LEU A 289 4.62 -5.57 -2.62
CA LEU A 289 3.59 -5.20 -3.58
C LEU A 289 2.77 -4.04 -3.00
N GLN A 290 2.75 -2.91 -3.70
CA GLN A 290 2.24 -1.65 -3.18
C GLN A 290 1.24 -1.01 -4.14
N GLY A 291 0.37 -0.14 -3.58
CA GLY A 291 -0.61 0.59 -4.35
C GLY A 291 -1.59 -0.32 -5.08
N ALA A 292 -1.97 0.04 -6.30
CA ALA A 292 -2.89 -0.72 -7.16
C ALA A 292 -2.19 -1.84 -7.95
N THR A 293 -1.19 -2.51 -7.35
CA THR A 293 -0.48 -3.61 -8.02
C THR A 293 -1.39 -4.83 -8.20
N HIS A 294 -1.36 -5.41 -9.39
CA HIS A 294 -2.12 -6.59 -9.76
C HIS A 294 -1.23 -7.68 -10.33
N LEU A 295 -1.41 -8.93 -9.85
CA LEU A 295 -0.76 -10.12 -10.40
C LEU A 295 -1.78 -11.03 -11.07
N GLY A 296 -1.64 -11.24 -12.37
CA GLY A 296 -2.47 -12.14 -13.18
C GLY A 296 -2.21 -13.63 -12.90
N GLU A 297 -3.05 -14.47 -13.47
CA GLU A 297 -3.02 -15.92 -13.30
C GLU A 297 -1.63 -16.51 -13.61
N GLY A 298 -1.07 -17.27 -12.66
CA GLY A 298 0.24 -17.89 -12.80
C GLY A 298 1.40 -16.92 -12.94
N ALA A 299 1.22 -15.63 -12.64
CA ALA A 299 2.32 -14.66 -12.60
C ALA A 299 3.28 -14.95 -11.47
N GLU A 300 4.58 -14.78 -11.68
CA GLU A 300 5.64 -15.07 -10.72
C GLU A 300 6.46 -13.82 -10.43
N VAL A 301 6.49 -13.36 -9.17
CA VAL A 301 7.15 -12.11 -8.75
C VAL A 301 8.11 -12.34 -7.59
N GLY A 302 9.30 -11.79 -7.70
CA GLY A 302 10.38 -11.90 -6.74
C GLY A 302 11.46 -12.90 -7.17
N PRO A 303 12.48 -13.15 -6.30
CA PRO A 303 12.63 -12.55 -4.97
C PRO A 303 13.05 -11.08 -4.99
N ASN A 304 13.03 -10.43 -3.83
CA ASN A 304 13.56 -9.07 -3.61
C ASN A 304 13.05 -8.03 -4.62
N SER A 305 11.79 -8.13 -5.03
CA SER A 305 11.16 -7.21 -5.97
C SER A 305 10.28 -6.21 -5.23
N ARG A 306 10.23 -4.97 -5.74
CA ARG A 306 9.27 -3.96 -5.27
C ARG A 306 8.47 -3.41 -6.43
N LEU A 307 7.17 -3.67 -6.41
CA LEU A 307 6.23 -3.23 -7.42
C LEU A 307 5.23 -2.25 -6.80
N THR A 308 5.07 -1.09 -7.41
CA THR A 308 4.07 -0.08 -6.99
C THR A 308 3.21 0.26 -8.21
N ASP A 309 1.89 0.23 -8.05
CA ASP A 309 0.92 0.57 -9.11
C ASP A 309 1.24 -0.15 -10.45
N THR A 310 1.62 -1.43 -10.36
CA THR A 310 2.14 -2.21 -11.50
C THR A 310 1.26 -3.41 -11.78
N THR A 311 0.89 -3.58 -13.06
CA THR A 311 0.17 -4.78 -13.52
C THR A 311 1.14 -5.80 -14.08
N VAL A 312 1.06 -7.03 -13.60
CA VAL A 312 1.83 -8.18 -14.08
C VAL A 312 0.85 -9.17 -14.71
N GLY A 313 0.93 -9.35 -16.03
CA GLY A 313 0.01 -10.20 -16.79
C GLY A 313 0.22 -11.70 -16.55
N ALA A 314 -0.75 -12.48 -17.00
CA ALA A 314 -0.78 -13.92 -16.80
C ALA A 314 0.51 -14.62 -17.26
N GLY A 315 1.07 -15.48 -16.40
CA GLY A 315 2.28 -16.24 -16.67
C GLY A 315 3.55 -15.40 -16.86
N ALA A 316 3.52 -14.10 -16.59
CA ALA A 316 4.70 -13.24 -16.64
C ALA A 316 5.60 -13.45 -15.41
N ARG A 317 6.90 -13.19 -15.58
CA ARG A 317 7.91 -13.34 -14.52
C ARG A 317 8.65 -12.04 -14.29
N VAL A 318 8.73 -11.63 -13.01
CA VAL A 318 9.43 -10.41 -12.58
C VAL A 318 10.40 -10.79 -11.47
N ASP A 319 11.68 -10.79 -11.74
CA ASP A 319 12.73 -11.23 -10.83
C ASP A 319 13.59 -10.03 -10.37
N THR A 320 13.82 -9.89 -9.08
CA THR A 320 14.76 -8.92 -8.46
C THR A 320 14.67 -7.53 -9.11
N THR A 321 13.47 -6.96 -9.15
CA THR A 321 13.14 -5.79 -9.99
C THR A 321 12.44 -4.71 -9.16
N VAL A 322 12.69 -3.45 -9.50
CA VAL A 322 11.86 -2.32 -9.07
C VAL A 322 10.97 -1.88 -10.23
N ALA A 323 9.66 -1.80 -10.00
CA ALA A 323 8.70 -1.31 -10.98
C ALA A 323 7.71 -0.32 -10.36
N ASN A 324 7.45 0.78 -11.07
CA ASN A 324 6.50 1.80 -10.66
C ASN A 324 5.62 2.18 -11.84
N GLY A 325 4.29 2.06 -11.71
CA GLY A 325 3.34 2.48 -12.74
C GLY A 325 3.63 1.84 -14.09
N ALA A 326 3.92 0.53 -14.09
CA ALA A 326 4.31 -0.23 -15.26
C ALA A 326 3.29 -1.31 -15.62
N GLU A 327 3.23 -1.66 -16.88
CA GLU A 327 2.43 -2.78 -17.40
C GLU A 327 3.36 -3.85 -17.97
N VAL A 328 3.35 -5.04 -17.38
CA VAL A 328 4.10 -6.22 -17.84
C VAL A 328 3.11 -7.17 -18.49
N GLY A 329 3.18 -7.31 -19.82
CA GLY A 329 2.26 -8.13 -20.58
C GLY A 329 2.35 -9.64 -20.29
N PRO A 330 1.36 -10.42 -20.71
CA PRO A 330 1.32 -11.86 -20.48
C PRO A 330 2.58 -12.58 -20.99
N GLN A 331 3.08 -13.54 -20.18
CA GLN A 331 4.27 -14.34 -20.50
C GLN A 331 5.56 -13.51 -20.72
N ALA A 332 5.56 -12.21 -20.42
CA ALA A 332 6.75 -11.38 -20.46
C ALA A 332 7.71 -11.74 -19.31
N SER A 333 8.99 -11.41 -19.48
CA SER A 333 10.00 -11.64 -18.47
C SER A 333 10.80 -10.39 -18.16
N VAL A 334 10.98 -10.07 -16.87
CA VAL A 334 11.69 -8.88 -16.39
C VAL A 334 12.74 -9.26 -15.38
N GLY A 335 13.92 -8.70 -15.49
CA GLY A 335 14.99 -8.86 -14.53
C GLY A 335 16.03 -9.93 -14.89
N PRO A 336 16.89 -10.30 -13.93
CA PRO A 336 17.03 -9.62 -12.63
C PRO A 336 17.67 -8.22 -12.74
N PHE A 337 17.52 -7.42 -11.68
CA PHE A 337 18.08 -6.06 -11.56
C PHE A 337 17.60 -5.09 -12.65
N ALA A 338 16.32 -5.15 -12.98
CA ALA A 338 15.69 -4.19 -13.88
C ALA A 338 15.01 -3.05 -13.11
N TYR A 339 14.84 -1.90 -13.78
CA TYR A 339 14.06 -0.80 -13.26
C TYR A 339 13.02 -0.34 -14.29
N LEU A 340 11.76 -0.64 -14.03
CA LEU A 340 10.64 -0.18 -14.85
C LEU A 340 10.04 1.08 -14.22
N ARG A 341 10.24 2.23 -14.86
CA ARG A 341 9.72 3.52 -14.44
C ARG A 341 8.32 3.77 -15.02
N PRO A 342 7.60 4.79 -14.50
CA PRO A 342 6.25 5.08 -14.95
C PRO A 342 6.11 5.22 -16.48
N GLY A 343 5.00 4.69 -16.99
CA GLY A 343 4.70 4.69 -18.41
C GLY A 343 5.41 3.60 -19.22
N THR A 344 6.08 2.65 -18.56
CA THR A 344 6.64 1.46 -19.22
C THR A 344 5.53 0.46 -19.51
N ARG A 345 5.45 -0.01 -20.76
CA ARG A 345 4.50 -1.03 -21.24
C ARG A 345 5.25 -2.11 -22.01
N LEU A 346 5.16 -3.34 -21.51
CA LEU A 346 5.72 -4.52 -22.16
C LEU A 346 4.60 -5.33 -22.80
N GLY A 347 4.71 -5.59 -24.09
CA GLY A 347 3.82 -6.49 -24.81
C GLY A 347 3.97 -7.95 -24.37
N PRO A 348 3.06 -8.84 -24.85
CA PRO A 348 3.14 -10.27 -24.56
C PRO A 348 4.52 -10.84 -24.93
N LYS A 349 5.06 -11.74 -24.10
CA LYS A 349 6.36 -12.40 -24.32
C LYS A 349 7.56 -11.46 -24.48
N ALA A 350 7.42 -10.17 -24.22
CA ALA A 350 8.53 -9.23 -24.23
C ALA A 350 9.53 -9.56 -23.14
N LYS A 351 10.79 -9.20 -23.37
CA LYS A 351 11.86 -9.41 -22.38
C LYS A 351 12.60 -8.12 -22.07
N VAL A 352 12.65 -7.77 -20.81
CA VAL A 352 13.54 -6.75 -20.25
C VAL A 352 14.52 -7.46 -19.31
N GLY A 353 15.80 -7.49 -19.66
CA GLY A 353 16.78 -8.29 -18.93
C GLY A 353 17.58 -7.50 -17.89
N THR A 354 18.76 -8.04 -17.59
CA THR A 354 19.61 -7.58 -16.47
C THR A 354 20.17 -6.20 -16.71
N TYR A 355 20.06 -5.33 -15.66
CA TYR A 355 20.53 -3.94 -15.66
C TYR A 355 19.92 -3.10 -16.78
N VAL A 356 18.65 -3.29 -17.05
CA VAL A 356 17.90 -2.48 -18.00
C VAL A 356 16.99 -1.52 -17.24
N GLU A 357 17.05 -0.25 -17.60
CA GLU A 357 16.12 0.77 -17.15
C GLU A 357 15.19 1.18 -18.29
N THR A 358 13.89 1.25 -18.03
CA THR A 358 12.88 1.72 -18.99
C THR A 358 12.05 2.85 -18.40
N LYS A 359 11.62 3.79 -19.22
CA LYS A 359 10.76 4.92 -18.82
C LYS A 359 9.91 5.39 -19.97
N ASN A 360 8.60 5.56 -19.75
CA ASN A 360 7.67 6.11 -20.75
C ASN A 360 7.91 5.47 -22.12
N SER A 361 7.91 4.13 -22.15
CA SER A 361 8.30 3.37 -23.35
C SER A 361 7.39 2.17 -23.55
N THR A 362 7.07 1.90 -24.81
CA THR A 362 6.34 0.70 -25.23
C THR A 362 7.28 -0.28 -25.92
N ILE A 363 7.32 -1.51 -25.44
CA ILE A 363 8.13 -2.60 -25.98
C ILE A 363 7.17 -3.68 -26.49
N GLY A 364 7.15 -3.89 -27.80
CA GLY A 364 6.21 -4.75 -28.52
C GLY A 364 6.32 -6.24 -28.18
N GLU A 365 5.35 -7.02 -28.66
CA GLU A 365 5.30 -8.47 -28.46
C GLU A 365 6.61 -9.15 -28.85
N GLY A 366 7.11 -10.06 -28.03
CA GLY A 366 8.29 -10.88 -28.30
C GLY A 366 9.61 -10.09 -28.43
N THR A 367 9.57 -8.78 -28.27
CA THR A 367 10.76 -7.92 -28.35
C THR A 367 11.65 -8.08 -27.13
N LYS A 368 12.96 -8.03 -27.34
CA LYS A 368 13.96 -8.25 -26.31
C LYS A 368 14.87 -7.04 -26.12
N VAL A 369 14.99 -6.58 -24.88
CA VAL A 369 15.99 -5.61 -24.40
C VAL A 369 16.80 -6.32 -23.30
N PRO A 370 17.75 -7.18 -23.66
CA PRO A 370 18.24 -8.19 -22.73
C PRO A 370 19.30 -7.71 -21.74
N HIS A 371 20.07 -6.66 -22.00
CA HIS A 371 21.26 -6.33 -21.21
C HIS A 371 21.62 -4.85 -21.17
N LEU A 372 21.95 -4.30 -19.96
CA LEU A 372 22.71 -3.08 -19.75
C LEU A 372 22.23 -1.85 -20.55
N SER A 373 20.94 -1.67 -20.71
CA SER A 373 20.39 -0.66 -21.61
C SER A 373 19.52 0.36 -20.90
N TYR A 374 19.49 1.58 -21.42
CA TYR A 374 18.51 2.60 -21.07
C TYR A 374 17.53 2.82 -22.23
N VAL A 375 16.23 2.61 -21.99
CA VAL A 375 15.15 2.83 -22.97
C VAL A 375 14.20 3.88 -22.38
N GLY A 376 14.34 5.11 -22.84
CA GLY A 376 13.52 6.24 -22.40
C GLY A 376 12.80 6.92 -23.53
N ASP A 377 11.52 7.25 -23.36
CA ASP A 377 10.66 7.92 -24.33
C ASP A 377 10.75 7.25 -25.73
N ALA A 378 10.47 5.94 -25.77
CA ALA A 378 10.66 5.13 -26.97
C ALA A 378 9.48 4.20 -27.27
N THR A 379 9.29 3.90 -28.55
CA THR A 379 8.43 2.82 -29.01
C THR A 379 9.27 1.81 -29.79
N ILE A 380 9.25 0.55 -29.37
CA ILE A 380 9.94 -0.55 -30.04
C ILE A 380 8.87 -1.54 -30.52
N GLY A 381 8.83 -1.81 -31.82
CA GLY A 381 7.91 -2.73 -32.45
C GLY A 381 8.11 -4.18 -32.00
N GLU A 382 7.37 -5.08 -32.61
CA GLU A 382 7.32 -6.50 -32.26
C GLU A 382 8.56 -7.26 -32.73
N TYR A 383 8.92 -8.33 -32.00
CA TYR A 383 9.98 -9.29 -32.36
C TYR A 383 11.35 -8.67 -32.66
N SER A 384 11.61 -7.45 -32.19
CA SER A 384 12.90 -6.78 -32.32
C SER A 384 13.85 -7.24 -31.21
N ASN A 385 15.17 -7.11 -31.48
CA ASN A 385 16.18 -7.41 -30.48
C ASN A 385 17.13 -6.22 -30.34
N ILE A 386 17.14 -5.61 -29.18
CA ILE A 386 18.00 -4.48 -28.87
C ILE A 386 19.33 -5.02 -28.34
N GLY A 387 20.45 -4.63 -28.94
CA GLY A 387 21.78 -5.04 -28.55
C GLY A 387 22.13 -4.54 -27.14
N ALA A 388 23.03 -5.24 -26.48
CA ALA A 388 23.49 -4.90 -25.15
C ALA A 388 24.09 -3.47 -25.10
N ALA A 389 24.00 -2.80 -23.95
CA ALA A 389 24.53 -1.45 -23.74
C ALA A 389 23.98 -0.38 -24.70
N SER A 390 22.72 -0.55 -25.13
CA SER A 390 22.04 0.44 -25.96
C SER A 390 21.49 1.58 -25.11
N VAL A 391 21.67 2.83 -25.58
CA VAL A 391 21.18 4.04 -24.92
C VAL A 391 20.28 4.82 -25.87
N PHE A 392 19.04 5.03 -25.46
CA PHE A 392 18.08 5.92 -26.13
C PHE A 392 18.28 7.33 -25.57
N VAL A 393 19.05 8.17 -26.30
CA VAL A 393 19.43 9.53 -25.90
C VAL A 393 18.22 10.44 -26.15
N ASN A 394 17.35 10.53 -25.17
CA ASN A 394 16.02 11.16 -25.28
C ASN A 394 15.98 12.63 -24.79
N TYR A 395 17.07 13.17 -24.24
CA TYR A 395 17.10 14.51 -23.65
C TYR A 395 18.22 15.36 -24.26
N ASP A 396 17.88 16.54 -24.78
CA ASP A 396 18.81 17.45 -25.44
C ASP A 396 19.37 18.57 -24.54
N GLY A 397 19.04 18.52 -23.26
CA GLY A 397 19.39 19.53 -22.26
C GLY A 397 18.23 20.49 -21.94
N LYS A 398 17.14 20.46 -22.72
CA LYS A 398 15.95 21.27 -22.54
C LYS A 398 14.68 20.42 -22.68
N ASP A 399 14.52 19.74 -23.81
CA ASP A 399 13.33 18.99 -24.17
C ASP A 399 13.62 17.49 -24.28
N LYS A 400 12.54 16.68 -24.18
CA LYS A 400 12.60 15.23 -24.42
C LYS A 400 12.05 14.90 -25.77
N HIS A 401 12.74 13.99 -26.45
CA HIS A 401 12.42 13.54 -27.80
C HIS A 401 12.17 12.03 -27.81
N HIS A 402 11.39 11.58 -28.80
CA HIS A 402 10.98 10.20 -28.93
C HIS A 402 11.82 9.45 -29.96
N THR A 403 12.14 8.19 -29.65
CA THR A 403 12.77 7.26 -30.59
C THR A 403 11.79 6.18 -30.98
N THR A 404 11.70 5.88 -32.27
CA THR A 404 10.91 4.75 -32.78
C THR A 404 11.84 3.69 -33.37
N VAL A 405 11.71 2.45 -32.92
CA VAL A 405 12.34 1.28 -33.53
C VAL A 405 11.22 0.38 -34.03
N GLY A 406 11.24 0.05 -35.28
CA GLY A 406 10.23 -0.80 -35.93
C GLY A 406 10.25 -2.25 -35.46
N SER A 407 9.45 -3.07 -36.12
CA SER A 407 9.35 -4.50 -35.85
C SER A 407 10.47 -5.29 -36.52
N HIS A 408 10.83 -6.46 -35.97
CA HIS A 408 11.85 -7.36 -36.50
C HIS A 408 13.25 -6.74 -36.68
N CYS A 409 13.53 -5.62 -35.99
CA CYS A 409 14.84 -4.98 -36.00
C CYS A 409 15.87 -5.77 -35.23
N ARG A 410 17.14 -5.64 -35.59
CA ARG A 410 18.30 -6.17 -34.86
C ARG A 410 19.30 -5.07 -34.66
N THR A 411 19.37 -4.49 -33.48
CA THR A 411 20.36 -3.46 -33.21
C THR A 411 21.64 -4.09 -32.68
N GLY A 412 22.77 -3.51 -33.08
CA GLY A 412 24.08 -3.90 -32.56
C GLY A 412 24.23 -3.52 -31.09
N SER A 413 25.19 -4.16 -30.41
CA SER A 413 25.57 -3.75 -29.05
C SER A 413 26.24 -2.37 -29.05
N ASP A 414 26.16 -1.67 -27.90
CA ASP A 414 26.78 -0.34 -27.71
C ASP A 414 26.28 0.69 -28.76
N ASN A 415 24.97 0.70 -28.99
CA ASN A 415 24.33 1.67 -29.86
C ASN A 415 23.77 2.85 -29.07
N MET A 416 23.91 4.05 -29.61
CA MET A 416 23.25 5.27 -29.13
C MET A 416 22.25 5.74 -30.17
N PHE A 417 20.97 5.81 -29.79
CA PHE A 417 19.91 6.36 -30.63
C PHE A 417 19.64 7.81 -30.18
N VAL A 418 20.09 8.78 -30.95
CA VAL A 418 19.93 10.20 -30.62
C VAL A 418 18.57 10.66 -31.13
N ALA A 419 17.63 10.80 -30.20
CA ALA A 419 16.25 11.20 -30.51
C ALA A 419 16.17 12.69 -30.96
N PRO A 420 15.24 13.04 -31.87
CA PRO A 420 14.29 12.13 -32.51
C PRO A 420 14.91 11.30 -33.62
N VAL A 421 14.67 9.99 -33.66
CA VAL A 421 15.15 9.11 -34.71
C VAL A 421 14.22 7.91 -34.90
N THR A 422 14.06 7.48 -36.13
CA THR A 422 13.26 6.31 -36.49
C THR A 422 14.16 5.23 -37.13
N VAL A 423 14.06 4.00 -36.61
CA VAL A 423 14.65 2.79 -37.23
C VAL A 423 13.53 1.98 -37.84
N GLY A 424 13.51 1.87 -39.17
CA GLY A 424 12.43 1.20 -39.88
C GLY A 424 12.40 -0.31 -39.68
N ASP A 425 11.27 -0.94 -40.03
CA ASP A 425 11.05 -2.37 -39.85
C ASP A 425 12.13 -3.23 -40.52
N GLY A 426 12.56 -4.29 -39.84
CA GLY A 426 13.56 -5.21 -40.33
C GLY A 426 14.97 -4.59 -40.47
N ALA A 427 15.19 -3.36 -40.04
CA ALA A 427 16.49 -2.73 -40.14
C ALA A 427 17.48 -3.28 -39.11
N TYR A 428 18.74 -3.17 -39.42
CA TYR A 428 19.88 -3.52 -38.59
C TYR A 428 20.74 -2.29 -38.29
N THR A 429 21.39 -2.28 -37.14
CA THR A 429 22.45 -1.30 -36.85
C THR A 429 23.74 -2.03 -36.45
N ALA A 430 24.88 -1.52 -36.92
CA ALA A 430 26.18 -2.09 -36.56
C ALA A 430 26.55 -1.77 -35.11
N ALA A 431 27.20 -2.71 -34.41
CA ALA A 431 27.68 -2.49 -33.05
C ALA A 431 28.61 -1.24 -32.96
N GLY A 432 28.52 -0.49 -31.84
CA GLY A 432 29.28 0.73 -31.60
C GLY A 432 28.85 1.92 -32.47
N SER A 433 27.63 1.94 -32.99
CA SER A 433 27.13 3.02 -33.85
C SER A 433 26.34 4.08 -33.05
N VAL A 434 26.56 5.37 -33.40
CA VAL A 434 25.71 6.49 -32.93
C VAL A 434 24.75 6.87 -34.03
N ILE A 435 23.50 6.51 -33.86
CA ILE A 435 22.43 6.69 -34.85
C ILE A 435 21.76 8.05 -34.62
N THR A 436 21.99 8.97 -35.57
CA THR A 436 21.51 10.36 -35.53
C THR A 436 20.58 10.72 -36.67
N LYS A 437 20.32 9.78 -37.58
CA LYS A 437 19.42 9.93 -38.74
C LYS A 437 18.56 8.71 -38.85
N ASP A 438 17.38 8.88 -39.44
CA ASP A 438 16.45 7.79 -39.69
C ASP A 438 17.11 6.68 -40.53
N VAL A 439 16.81 5.45 -40.15
CA VAL A 439 17.28 4.23 -40.84
C VAL A 439 16.11 3.66 -41.62
N PRO A 440 16.21 3.60 -42.98
CA PRO A 440 15.14 3.03 -43.78
C PRO A 440 14.87 1.55 -43.45
N PRO A 441 13.63 1.07 -43.68
CA PRO A 441 13.32 -0.35 -43.52
C PRO A 441 14.29 -1.28 -44.26
N GLY A 442 14.68 -2.38 -43.60
CA GLY A 442 15.58 -3.39 -44.15
C GLY A 442 17.02 -2.96 -44.39
N SER A 443 17.41 -1.74 -43.94
CA SER A 443 18.76 -1.21 -44.12
C SER A 443 19.70 -1.61 -43.00
N LEU A 444 21.01 -1.62 -43.25
CA LEU A 444 22.05 -1.69 -42.24
C LEU A 444 22.64 -0.30 -42.03
N ALA A 445 22.41 0.29 -40.85
CA ALA A 445 23.05 1.55 -40.45
C ALA A 445 24.43 1.28 -39.82
N VAL A 446 25.45 1.95 -40.30
CA VAL A 446 26.83 1.90 -39.78
C VAL A 446 27.29 3.32 -39.48
N ALA A 447 27.49 3.67 -38.23
CA ALA A 447 27.89 5.00 -37.79
C ALA A 447 29.02 4.88 -36.74
N ARG A 448 30.12 4.26 -37.16
CA ARG A 448 31.34 4.06 -36.37
C ARG A 448 32.59 4.22 -37.23
N GLY A 449 33.77 4.52 -36.63
CA GLY A 449 35.06 4.56 -37.31
C GLY A 449 35.49 3.20 -37.87
N GLN A 450 36.27 3.23 -38.93
CA GLN A 450 36.93 2.02 -39.43
C GLN A 450 38.00 1.53 -38.45
N GLN A 451 38.02 0.23 -38.20
CA GLN A 451 39.08 -0.38 -37.41
C GLN A 451 40.43 -0.26 -38.12
N ARG A 452 41.43 0.18 -37.38
CA ARG A 452 42.83 0.21 -37.85
C ARG A 452 43.71 -0.57 -36.86
N ASN A 453 44.31 -1.64 -37.36
CA ASN A 453 45.33 -2.37 -36.59
C ASN A 453 46.71 -1.72 -36.79
N ILE A 454 47.41 -1.48 -35.69
CA ILE A 454 48.79 -0.98 -35.71
C ILE A 454 49.68 -2.14 -35.31
N GLU A 455 50.12 -2.88 -36.33
CA GLU A 455 50.97 -4.05 -36.12
C GLU A 455 52.28 -3.72 -35.43
N GLY A 456 52.75 -4.61 -34.57
CA GLY A 456 53.98 -4.44 -33.81
C GLY A 456 53.94 -3.29 -32.78
N TRP A 457 52.74 -2.74 -32.46
CA TRP A 457 52.64 -1.60 -31.56
C TRP A 457 53.23 -1.90 -30.19
N VAL A 458 52.91 -3.10 -29.62
CA VAL A 458 53.40 -3.51 -28.31
C VAL A 458 54.90 -3.69 -28.28
N ALA A 459 55.47 -4.31 -29.29
CA ALA A 459 56.92 -4.47 -29.40
C ALA A 459 57.63 -3.11 -29.44
N ARG A 460 57.10 -2.15 -30.19
CA ARG A 460 57.73 -0.80 -30.32
C ARG A 460 57.50 0.09 -29.08
N LYS A 461 56.30 0.02 -28.48
CA LYS A 461 55.91 0.96 -27.40
C LYS A 461 56.08 0.41 -25.99
N ARG A 462 56.21 -0.92 -25.86
CA ARG A 462 56.34 -1.63 -24.58
C ARG A 462 57.38 -2.77 -24.68
N PRO A 463 58.60 -2.52 -25.20
CA PRO A 463 59.60 -3.56 -25.37
C PRO A 463 59.91 -4.24 -24.03
N GLY A 464 60.13 -5.54 -24.07
CA GLY A 464 60.48 -6.36 -22.90
C GLY A 464 59.33 -6.63 -21.91
N SER A 465 58.12 -6.08 -22.14
CA SER A 465 56.96 -6.37 -21.31
C SER A 465 56.46 -7.81 -21.48
N ALA A 466 55.68 -8.29 -20.53
CA ALA A 466 55.03 -9.59 -20.65
C ALA A 466 54.14 -9.71 -21.90
N ALA A 467 53.43 -8.60 -22.26
CA ALA A 467 52.64 -8.52 -23.48
C ALA A 467 53.50 -8.61 -24.77
N ALA A 468 54.69 -7.99 -24.80
CA ALA A 468 55.60 -8.11 -25.94
C ALA A 468 56.11 -9.54 -26.11
N LYS A 469 56.52 -10.19 -25.00
CA LYS A 469 57.00 -11.58 -24.99
C LYS A 469 55.90 -12.56 -25.42
N ALA A 470 54.62 -12.33 -24.96
CA ALA A 470 53.49 -13.16 -25.38
C ALA A 470 53.18 -12.97 -26.88
N ALA A 471 53.27 -11.75 -27.42
CA ALA A 471 53.06 -11.49 -28.83
C ALA A 471 54.11 -12.15 -29.71
N GLU A 472 55.40 -12.07 -29.30
CA GLU A 472 56.52 -12.74 -29.98
C GLU A 472 56.38 -14.28 -29.97
N ALA A 473 55.97 -14.88 -28.85
CA ALA A 473 55.72 -16.33 -28.77
C ALA A 473 54.57 -16.75 -29.71
N ALA A 474 53.44 -16.02 -29.72
CA ALA A 474 52.31 -16.31 -30.60
C ALA A 474 52.66 -16.18 -32.07
N SER A 475 53.53 -15.21 -32.45
CA SER A 475 53.96 -15.05 -33.83
C SER A 475 54.84 -16.22 -34.28
N ARG A 476 55.73 -16.73 -33.43
CA ARG A 476 56.56 -17.92 -33.73
C ARG A 476 55.75 -19.18 -33.94
N GLU A 477 54.69 -19.38 -33.15
CA GLU A 477 53.76 -20.52 -33.31
C GLU A 477 53.01 -20.45 -34.66
N GLN A 478 52.64 -19.23 -35.12
CA GLN A 478 51.97 -19.06 -36.40
C GLN A 478 52.86 -19.26 -37.60
N ASP A 479 54.14 -18.90 -37.47
CA ASP A 479 55.13 -19.07 -38.54
C ASP A 479 55.73 -20.47 -38.63
N GLY A 480 55.28 -21.40 -37.77
CA GLY A 480 55.72 -22.82 -37.80
C GLY A 480 57.10 -23.07 -37.26
N GLU A 481 57.72 -22.10 -36.60
CA GLU A 481 59.00 -22.25 -35.89
C GLU A 481 58.71 -22.64 -34.42
N ALA A 482 58.41 -23.91 -34.19
CA ALA A 482 58.35 -24.52 -32.86
C ALA A 482 59.58 -25.37 -32.63
#